data_9595634cbb44045a00264a4a987d5e07
#
_entry.id   9595634cbb44045a00264a4a987d5e07
#
_cell.length_a   1.000
_cell.length_b   1.000
_cell.length_c   1.000
_cell.angle_alpha   90.00
_cell.angle_beta   90.00
_cell.angle_gamma   90.00
#
_symmetry.space_group_name_H-M   'P 1'
#
loop_
_entity.id
_entity.type
_entity.pdbx_description
1 polymer ?
#
loop_
_entity_poly.entity_id
_entity_poly.type
_entity_poly.pdbx_seq_one_letter_code
_entity_poly.pdbx_strand_id
1 'polypeptide(L)'
;DAEVFVCGPKSMADAIDKMLANTEIPTDRIYRESFGGAKSTAIDNVRTKSLTIQFARSNRDWKTSQQDTILTSAEKCKVPIESDCRSGICGQCMVRLIKGDVSMDCDAALSAKDKKNKMVLACQAVAESDLIVDA
;
A
#
# COMPACT_ATOMS: atom_id res chain seq x y z
N ASP A 1 -23.07 -17.75 -24.24
CA ASP A 1 -22.69 -17.50 -22.83
C ASP A 1 -21.24 -17.12 -22.79
N ALA A 2 -20.95 -15.80 -22.61
CA ALA A 2 -19.59 -15.28 -22.53
C ALA A 2 -19.23 -14.97 -21.07
N GLU A 3 -18.06 -15.41 -20.64
CA GLU A 3 -17.43 -15.02 -19.38
C GLU A 3 -16.24 -14.13 -19.71
N VAL A 4 -16.05 -13.04 -18.95
CA VAL A 4 -14.98 -12.07 -19.18
C VAL A 4 -14.01 -12.08 -17.99
N PHE A 5 -12.75 -12.36 -18.28
CA PHE A 5 -11.67 -12.30 -17.30
C PHE A 5 -10.80 -11.06 -17.56
N VAL A 6 -10.74 -10.18 -16.59
CA VAL A 6 -9.93 -8.94 -16.66
C VAL A 6 -8.77 -9.04 -15.71
N CYS A 7 -7.56 -9.04 -16.27
CA CYS A 7 -6.30 -9.09 -15.53
C CYS A 7 -5.39 -7.99 -16.05
N GLY A 8 -4.89 -7.13 -15.17
CA GLY A 8 -3.96 -6.06 -15.57
C GLY A 8 -3.95 -4.84 -14.65
N PRO A 9 -3.18 -3.81 -15.01
CA PRO A 9 -3.13 -2.56 -14.26
C PRO A 9 -4.51 -1.90 -14.13
N LYS A 10 -4.72 -1.16 -13.04
CA LYS A 10 -5.99 -0.49 -12.74
C LYS A 10 -6.51 0.37 -13.92
N SER A 11 -5.63 1.11 -14.57
CA SER A 11 -5.98 1.95 -15.72
C SER A 11 -6.57 1.16 -16.89
N MET A 12 -6.06 -0.06 -17.11
CA MET A 12 -6.57 -0.96 -18.13
C MET A 12 -7.94 -1.55 -17.72
N ALA A 13 -8.07 -1.96 -16.47
CA ALA A 13 -9.33 -2.48 -15.92
C ALA A 13 -10.44 -1.42 -16.01
N ASP A 14 -10.15 -0.17 -15.64
CA ASP A 14 -11.09 0.96 -15.73
C ASP A 14 -11.53 1.26 -17.18
N ALA A 15 -10.62 1.11 -18.15
CA ALA A 15 -10.93 1.28 -19.57
C ALA A 15 -11.87 0.16 -20.09
N ILE A 16 -11.59 -1.08 -19.69
CA ILE A 16 -12.42 -2.25 -20.05
C ILE A 16 -13.80 -2.14 -19.41
N ASP A 17 -13.90 -1.66 -18.18
CA ASP A 17 -15.19 -1.45 -17.49
C ASP A 17 -16.09 -0.47 -18.26
N LYS A 18 -15.51 0.62 -18.77
CA LYS A 18 -16.25 1.58 -19.61
C LYS A 18 -16.73 0.96 -20.93
N MET A 19 -15.95 0.06 -21.49
CA MET A 19 -16.35 -0.66 -22.70
C MET A 19 -17.46 -1.69 -22.41
N LEU A 20 -17.33 -2.43 -21.29
CA LEU A 20 -18.31 -3.45 -20.89
C LEU A 20 -19.63 -2.84 -20.44
N ALA A 21 -19.64 -1.61 -19.92
CA ALA A 21 -20.88 -0.92 -19.55
C ALA A 21 -21.84 -0.68 -20.72
N ASN A 22 -21.33 -0.73 -21.95
CA ASN A 22 -22.12 -0.62 -23.19
C ASN A 22 -22.48 -1.99 -23.80
N THR A 23 -22.21 -3.08 -23.10
CA THR A 23 -22.50 -4.43 -23.56
C THR A 23 -23.58 -5.07 -22.68
N GLU A 24 -24.30 -6.03 -23.22
CA GLU A 24 -25.35 -6.79 -22.51
C GLU A 24 -24.77 -7.91 -21.63
N ILE A 25 -23.49 -7.85 -21.26
CA ILE A 25 -22.85 -8.88 -20.42
C ILE A 25 -23.20 -8.62 -18.95
N PRO A 26 -23.85 -9.60 -18.28
CA PRO A 26 -24.17 -9.48 -16.87
C PRO A 26 -22.91 -9.32 -16.02
N THR A 27 -22.94 -8.44 -15.01
CA THR A 27 -21.80 -8.12 -14.15
C THR A 27 -21.34 -9.30 -13.29
N ASP A 28 -22.19 -10.27 -13.05
CA ASP A 28 -21.89 -11.53 -12.35
C ASP A 28 -21.00 -12.49 -13.15
N ARG A 29 -20.78 -12.22 -14.44
CA ARG A 29 -19.89 -12.97 -15.33
C ARG A 29 -18.59 -12.26 -15.67
N ILE A 30 -18.28 -11.17 -14.98
CA ILE A 30 -17.03 -10.42 -15.13
C ILE A 30 -16.13 -10.73 -13.94
N TYR A 31 -15.10 -11.52 -14.17
CA TYR A 31 -14.11 -11.90 -13.17
C TYR A 31 -12.90 -10.99 -13.25
N ARG A 32 -12.45 -10.50 -12.11
CA ARG A 32 -11.28 -9.58 -12.02
C ARG A 32 -10.23 -10.16 -11.11
N GLU A 33 -9.01 -10.23 -11.62
CA GLU A 33 -7.83 -10.48 -10.82
C GLU A 33 -7.00 -9.21 -10.73
N SER A 34 -6.77 -8.73 -9.51
CA SER A 34 -5.93 -7.56 -9.24
C SER A 34 -4.54 -8.03 -8.83
N PHE A 35 -3.56 -7.85 -9.68
CA PHE A 35 -2.16 -8.02 -9.35
C PHE A 35 -1.59 -6.69 -8.82
N GLY A 36 -1.43 -6.59 -7.53
CA GLY A 36 -0.86 -5.42 -6.87
C GLY A 36 -1.84 -4.74 -5.93
N GLY A 37 -1.67 -5.04 -4.66
CA GLY A 37 -2.52 -4.64 -3.58
C GLY A 37 -2.75 -3.14 -3.47
N ALA A 38 -3.91 -2.73 -3.88
CA ALA A 38 -4.62 -1.63 -3.24
C ALA A 38 -6.08 -2.05 -3.25
N LYS A 39 -6.60 -2.49 -2.14
CA LYS A 39 -8.03 -2.59 -1.94
C LYS A 39 -8.62 -1.20 -2.10
N SER A 40 -9.17 -0.90 -3.26
CA SER A 40 -10.13 0.19 -3.37
C SER A 40 -11.43 -0.31 -2.76
N THR A 41 -11.55 -0.20 -1.46
CA THR A 41 -12.85 -0.22 -0.82
C THR A 41 -13.53 1.11 -1.08
N ALA A 42 -14.79 0.98 -1.49
CA ALA A 42 -15.82 1.99 -1.69
C ALA A 42 -15.57 3.33 -0.98
N ILE A 43 -15.87 4.37 -1.74
CA ILE A 43 -16.13 5.73 -1.33
C ILE A 43 -17.09 5.73 -0.13
N ASP A 44 -16.54 5.74 1.06
CA ASP A 44 -17.23 6.25 2.23
C ASP A 44 -16.48 7.48 2.69
N ASN A 45 -17.21 8.56 2.93
CA ASN A 45 -16.80 9.82 3.52
C ASN A 45 -16.09 9.60 4.87
N VAL A 46 -14.92 8.97 4.87
CA VAL A 46 -14.06 8.93 6.04
C VAL A 46 -13.18 10.17 5.96
N ARG A 47 -13.39 11.08 6.89
CA ARG A 47 -12.44 12.13 7.24
C ARG A 47 -11.06 11.52 7.22
N THR A 48 -10.30 11.75 6.17
CA THR A 48 -8.92 11.31 6.05
C THR A 48 -8.15 12.00 7.17
N LYS A 49 -7.94 11.26 8.25
CA LYS A 49 -7.12 11.73 9.35
C LYS A 49 -5.71 11.91 8.79
N SER A 50 -5.26 13.16 8.64
CA SER A 50 -3.89 13.41 8.23
C SER A 50 -2.97 12.97 9.38
N LEU A 51 -2.14 11.98 9.12
CA LEU A 51 -1.15 11.47 10.04
C LEU A 51 0.23 12.00 9.66
N THR A 52 1.13 12.10 10.61
CA THR A 52 2.49 12.57 10.37
C THR A 52 3.46 11.40 10.51
N ILE A 53 4.36 11.24 9.53
CA ILE A 53 5.50 10.33 9.60
C ILE A 53 6.76 11.19 9.76
N GLN A 54 7.49 10.94 10.84
CA GLN A 54 8.80 11.51 11.07
C GLN A 54 9.88 10.49 10.70
N PHE A 55 10.77 10.86 9.78
CA PHE A 55 11.95 10.09 9.40
C PHE A 55 13.14 10.57 10.22
N ALA A 56 13.50 9.82 11.26
CA ALA A 56 14.43 10.27 12.28
C ALA A 56 15.85 10.51 11.76
N ARG A 57 16.36 9.64 10.87
CA ARG A 57 17.71 9.80 10.29
C ARG A 57 17.78 10.95 9.30
N SER A 58 16.75 11.11 8.50
CA SER A 58 16.70 12.14 7.47
C SER A 58 16.21 13.48 8.01
N ASN A 59 15.76 13.53 9.27
CA ASN A 59 15.19 14.72 9.93
C ASN A 59 14.12 15.38 9.07
N ARG A 60 13.19 14.56 8.53
CA ARG A 60 12.10 15.00 7.67
C ARG A 60 10.78 14.50 8.22
N ASP A 61 9.78 15.36 8.12
CA ASP A 61 8.40 15.05 8.45
C ASP A 61 7.54 15.07 7.20
N TRP A 62 6.58 14.16 7.12
CA TRP A 62 5.64 14.10 6.01
C TRP A 62 4.22 13.86 6.52
N LYS A 63 3.28 14.63 6.00
CA LYS A 63 1.86 14.36 6.22
C LYS A 63 1.40 13.29 5.25
N THR A 64 1.00 12.16 5.79
CA THR A 64 0.52 11.02 5.03
C THR A 64 -0.98 10.84 5.17
N SER A 65 -1.57 10.10 4.25
CA SER A 65 -2.93 9.58 4.36
C SER A 65 -2.90 8.11 4.76
N GLN A 66 -4.00 7.58 5.25
CA GLN A 66 -4.14 6.15 5.57
C GLN A 66 -4.11 5.24 4.32
N GLN A 67 -3.90 5.80 3.13
CA GLN A 67 -3.79 5.07 1.88
C GLN A 67 -2.34 4.94 1.38
N ASP A 68 -1.44 5.79 1.87
CA ASP A 68 -0.03 5.79 1.48
C ASP A 68 0.77 4.87 2.40
N THR A 69 1.65 4.05 1.81
CA THR A 69 2.63 3.29 2.58
C THR A 69 3.76 4.20 3.07
N ILE A 70 4.54 3.72 4.06
CA ILE A 70 5.74 4.43 4.54
C ILE A 70 6.69 4.68 3.36
N LEU A 71 6.88 3.70 2.46
CA LEU A 71 7.74 3.83 1.29
C LEU A 71 7.26 4.94 0.35
N THR A 72 5.96 4.97 0.04
CA THR A 72 5.37 6.02 -0.82
C THR A 72 5.54 7.40 -0.19
N SER A 73 5.36 7.51 1.12
CA SER A 73 5.54 8.77 1.85
C SER A 73 7.00 9.21 1.85
N ALA A 74 7.94 8.27 2.03
CA ALA A 74 9.39 8.53 1.96
C ALA A 74 9.81 9.04 0.58
N GLU A 75 9.31 8.41 -0.50
CA GLU A 75 9.57 8.84 -1.87
C GLU A 75 9.06 10.26 -2.13
N LYS A 76 7.86 10.60 -1.66
CA LYS A 76 7.28 11.95 -1.80
C LYS A 76 8.10 13.02 -1.09
N CYS A 77 8.68 12.72 0.06
CA CYS A 77 9.55 13.67 0.79
C CYS A 77 11.05 13.47 0.51
N LYS A 78 11.40 12.63 -0.46
CA LYS A 78 12.79 12.37 -0.90
C LYS A 78 13.68 11.77 0.22
N VAL A 79 13.13 10.92 1.04
CA VAL A 79 13.87 10.10 2.00
C VAL A 79 14.25 8.78 1.34
N PRO A 80 15.53 8.42 1.25
CA PRO A 80 15.97 7.20 0.60
C PRO A 80 15.63 5.98 1.49
N ILE A 81 14.76 5.11 0.99
CA ILE A 81 14.54 3.77 1.55
C ILE A 81 14.76 2.78 0.41
N GLU A 82 15.66 1.83 0.62
CA GLU A 82 15.89 0.78 -0.37
C GLU A 82 14.62 -0.03 -0.58
N SER A 83 14.29 -0.35 -1.82
CA SER A 83 13.13 -1.16 -2.16
C SER A 83 13.35 -1.87 -3.49
N ASP A 84 12.80 -3.08 -3.61
CA ASP A 84 12.88 -3.87 -4.83
C ASP A 84 11.49 -4.40 -5.23
N CYS A 85 11.01 -5.48 -4.61
CA CYS A 85 9.77 -6.15 -5.02
C CYS A 85 8.49 -5.36 -4.78
N ARG A 86 8.45 -4.45 -3.81
CA ARG A 86 7.28 -3.67 -3.35
C ARG A 86 6.05 -4.52 -2.96
N SER A 87 6.25 -5.82 -2.74
CA SER A 87 5.18 -6.79 -2.42
C SER A 87 5.34 -7.45 -1.05
N GLY A 88 6.33 -7.03 -0.26
CA GLY A 88 6.55 -7.55 1.09
C GLY A 88 7.29 -8.89 1.17
N ILE A 89 7.95 -9.32 0.08
CA ILE A 89 8.60 -10.63 -0.03
C ILE A 89 10.12 -10.55 0.11
N CYS A 90 10.78 -9.52 -0.48
CA CYS A 90 12.24 -9.46 -0.52
C CYS A 90 12.90 -8.92 0.75
N GLY A 91 12.20 -8.14 1.55
CA GLY A 91 12.72 -7.55 2.79
C GLY A 91 13.67 -6.34 2.62
N GLN A 92 13.92 -5.88 1.38
CA GLN A 92 14.82 -4.74 1.12
C GLN A 92 14.37 -3.43 1.77
N CYS A 93 13.05 -3.21 1.85
CA CYS A 93 12.44 -2.02 2.40
C CYS A 93 12.23 -2.07 3.93
N MET A 94 12.93 -2.95 4.61
CA MET A 94 12.80 -3.12 6.06
C MET A 94 13.35 -1.90 6.80
N VAL A 95 12.49 -1.29 7.63
CA VAL A 95 12.85 -0.15 8.49
C VAL A 95 12.37 -0.41 9.91
N ARG A 96 12.99 0.26 10.88
CA ARG A 96 12.59 0.15 12.28
C ARG A 96 11.54 1.20 12.63
N LEU A 97 10.45 0.76 13.23
CA LEU A 97 9.43 1.63 13.80
C LEU A 97 9.84 2.03 15.23
N ILE A 98 10.11 3.31 15.44
CA ILE A 98 10.49 3.84 16.75
C ILE A 98 9.24 4.12 17.59
N LYS A 99 8.22 4.73 16.96
CA LYS A 99 6.96 5.07 17.63
C LYS A 99 5.79 4.98 16.66
N GLY A 100 4.61 4.66 17.21
CA GLY A 100 3.35 4.60 16.51
C GLY A 100 2.92 3.19 16.10
N ASP A 101 1.81 3.10 15.39
CA ASP A 101 1.21 1.85 14.94
C ASP A 101 1.03 1.86 13.42
N VAL A 102 1.23 0.71 12.81
CA VAL A 102 1.06 0.46 11.39
C VAL A 102 0.25 -0.80 11.14
N SER A 103 -0.44 -0.85 10.02
CA SER A 103 -0.99 -2.08 9.46
C SER A 103 -0.18 -2.53 8.25
N MET A 104 -0.07 -3.84 8.04
CA MET A 104 0.61 -4.44 6.89
C MET A 104 -0.23 -5.58 6.34
N ASP A 105 -0.46 -5.59 5.04
CA ASP A 105 -1.19 -6.67 4.37
C ASP A 105 -0.30 -7.91 4.17
N CYS A 106 1.00 -7.71 3.97
CA CYS A 106 1.98 -8.79 3.82
C CYS A 106 3.20 -8.51 4.69
N ASP A 107 3.58 -9.46 5.51
CA ASP A 107 4.75 -9.41 6.38
C ASP A 107 5.68 -10.64 6.20
N ALA A 108 5.57 -11.29 5.05
CA ALA A 108 6.24 -12.57 4.76
C ALA A 108 7.79 -12.49 4.89
N ALA A 109 8.37 -11.33 4.59
CA ALA A 109 9.81 -11.12 4.73
C ALA A 109 10.28 -10.87 6.18
N LEU A 110 9.36 -10.68 7.13
CA LEU A 110 9.70 -10.42 8.53
C LEU A 110 9.77 -11.73 9.33
N SER A 111 10.92 -12.00 9.93
CA SER A 111 11.06 -13.07 10.91
C SER A 111 10.39 -12.71 12.25
N ALA A 112 10.18 -13.70 13.11
CA ALA A 112 9.68 -13.45 14.47
C ALA A 112 10.59 -12.51 15.27
N LYS A 113 11.91 -12.55 15.01
CA LYS A 113 12.90 -11.64 15.62
C LYS A 113 12.72 -10.21 15.12
N ASP A 114 12.47 -10.03 13.82
CA ASP A 114 12.26 -8.71 13.22
C ASP A 114 11.00 -8.05 13.78
N LYS A 115 9.90 -8.80 13.87
CA LYS A 115 8.66 -8.33 14.49
C LYS A 115 8.84 -7.91 15.94
N LYS A 116 9.62 -8.69 16.72
CA LYS A 116 9.96 -8.37 18.10
C LYS A 116 10.81 -7.09 18.22
N ASN A 117 11.65 -6.82 17.24
CA ASN A 117 12.47 -5.61 17.16
C ASN A 117 11.73 -4.42 16.52
N LYS A 118 10.42 -4.53 16.32
CA LYS A 118 9.58 -3.51 15.66
C LYS A 118 10.08 -3.14 14.25
N MET A 119 10.59 -4.12 13.51
CA MET A 119 10.88 -3.95 12.09
C MET A 119 9.57 -4.04 11.30
N VAL A 120 9.45 -3.20 10.30
CA VAL A 120 8.30 -3.14 9.39
C VAL A 120 8.78 -3.06 7.94
N LEU A 121 7.96 -3.53 7.01
CA LEU A 121 8.23 -3.41 5.58
C LEU A 121 7.62 -2.10 5.08
N ALA A 122 8.46 -1.13 4.73
CA ALA A 122 8.00 0.20 4.32
C ALA A 122 7.06 0.16 3.12
N CYS A 123 7.21 -0.82 2.22
CA CYS A 123 6.33 -0.98 1.05
C CYS A 123 4.92 -1.50 1.39
N GLN A 124 4.72 -2.07 2.57
CA GLN A 124 3.46 -2.64 3.01
C GLN A 124 2.83 -1.89 4.19
N ALA A 125 3.66 -1.23 5.00
CA ALA A 125 3.21 -0.56 6.21
C ALA A 125 2.47 0.73 5.91
N VAL A 126 1.24 0.82 6.38
CA VAL A 126 0.37 1.99 6.33
C VAL A 126 0.20 2.54 7.74
N ALA A 127 0.29 3.85 7.90
CA ALA A 127 0.18 4.50 9.20
C ALA A 127 -1.24 4.41 9.76
N GLU A 128 -1.37 3.97 11.00
CA GLU A 128 -2.63 4.03 11.78
C GLU A 128 -2.61 5.13 12.84
N SER A 129 -1.43 5.60 13.18
CA SER A 129 -1.19 6.74 14.07
C SER A 129 -0.02 7.57 13.55
N ASP A 130 0.35 8.63 14.25
CA ASP A 130 1.58 9.35 13.95
C ASP A 130 2.78 8.43 14.18
N LEU A 131 3.72 8.40 13.23
CA LEU A 131 4.86 7.50 13.22
C LEU A 131 6.17 8.22 13.39
N ILE A 132 7.13 7.55 14.05
CA ILE A 132 8.55 7.87 14.00
C ILE A 132 9.27 6.62 13.47
N VAL A 133 9.96 6.76 12.36
CA VAL A 133 10.65 5.69 11.62
C VAL A 133 12.14 5.99 11.57
N ASP A 134 12.97 4.97 11.78
CA ASP A 134 14.43 5.07 11.68
C ASP A 134 14.88 4.95 10.22
N ALA A 135 14.71 6.05 9.47
CA ALA A 135 15.08 6.17 8.07
C ALA A 135 15.54 7.61 7.72
#